data_3a5bb07493f0575ff536057d9b864800
#
_entry.id   3a5bb07493f0575ff536057d9b864800
#
_cell.length_a   1.000
_cell.length_b   1.000
_cell.length_c   1.000
_cell.angle_alpha   90.00
_cell.angle_beta   90.00
_cell.angle_gamma   90.00
#
_symmetry.space_group_name_H-M   'P 1'
#
loop_
_entity.id
_entity.type
_entity.pdbx_description
1 polymer ?
#
loop_
_entity_poly.entity_id
_entity_poly.type
_entity_poly.pdbx_seq_one_letter_code
_entity_poly.pdbx_strand_id
1 'polypeptide(L)'
;YEQDLDGIPDVGRRLRDMIGIYKQLRYRIAAYYEDYGLDMAFMRKMEPEMERIYALSEYYHLKRTVPPSQFYTLLQEIARMDNRLMAELRSRLGG
;
A
#
# COMPACT_ATOMS: atom_id res chain seq x y z
N TYR A 1 -19.83 21.32 -8.06
CA TYR A 1 -18.63 22.02 -8.45
C TYR A 1 -17.76 22.40 -7.26
N GLU A 2 -18.31 23.13 -6.32
CA GLU A 2 -17.61 23.42 -5.07
C GLU A 2 -17.29 22.13 -4.32
N GLN A 3 -18.11 21.13 -4.49
CA GLN A 3 -17.88 19.84 -3.88
C GLN A 3 -16.59 19.20 -4.38
N ASP A 4 -16.22 19.47 -5.63
CA ASP A 4 -14.96 18.95 -6.16
C ASP A 4 -13.78 19.56 -5.43
N LEU A 5 -13.86 20.84 -5.09
CA LEU A 5 -12.82 21.51 -4.31
C LEU A 5 -12.78 20.96 -2.89
N ASP A 6 -13.95 20.75 -2.31
CA ASP A 6 -14.04 20.19 -0.96
C ASP A 6 -13.56 18.75 -0.92
N GLY A 7 -13.68 18.04 -2.05
CA GLY A 7 -13.22 16.65 -2.14
C GLY A 7 -11.71 16.49 -2.21
N ILE A 8 -10.97 17.54 -2.55
CA ILE A 8 -9.52 17.45 -2.69
C ILE A 8 -8.83 16.99 -1.38
N PRO A 9 -9.18 17.56 -0.21
CA PRO A 9 -8.61 17.03 1.03
C PRO A 9 -9.00 15.60 1.32
N ASP A 10 -10.23 15.20 0.91
CA ASP A 10 -10.70 13.83 1.10
C ASP A 10 -9.92 12.85 0.24
N VAL A 11 -9.47 13.26 -0.94
CA VAL A 11 -8.68 12.39 -1.80
C VAL A 11 -7.40 11.96 -1.08
N GLY A 12 -6.71 12.89 -0.44
CA GLY A 12 -5.51 12.56 0.32
C GLY A 12 -5.81 11.63 1.47
N ARG A 13 -6.89 11.87 2.20
CA ARG A 13 -7.29 11.00 3.31
C ARG A 13 -7.65 9.61 2.81
N ARG A 14 -8.41 9.52 1.73
CA ARG A 14 -8.81 8.23 1.17
C ARG A 14 -7.61 7.45 0.67
N LEU A 15 -6.66 8.13 0.05
CA LEU A 15 -5.43 7.50 -0.42
C LEU A 15 -4.67 6.93 0.77
N ARG A 16 -4.50 7.72 1.83
CA ARG A 16 -3.81 7.26 3.04
C ARG A 16 -4.52 6.07 3.66
N ASP A 17 -5.85 6.14 3.78
CA ASP A 17 -6.62 5.06 4.40
C ASP A 17 -6.53 3.78 3.58
N MET A 18 -6.61 3.90 2.27
CA MET A 18 -6.51 2.75 1.37
C MET A 18 -5.13 2.09 1.50
N ILE A 19 -4.08 2.89 1.50
CA ILE A 19 -2.72 2.38 1.63
C ILE A 19 -2.52 1.73 3.01
N GLY A 20 -3.09 2.34 4.05
CA GLY A 20 -3.03 1.78 5.40
C GLY A 20 -3.71 0.44 5.50
N ILE A 21 -4.88 0.31 4.91
CA ILE A 21 -5.62 -0.96 4.88
C ILE A 21 -4.83 -2.01 4.11
N TYR A 22 -4.30 -1.64 2.95
CA TYR A 22 -3.50 -2.54 2.13
C TYR A 22 -2.29 -3.06 2.92
N LYS A 23 -1.59 -2.15 3.59
CA LYS A 23 -0.42 -2.50 4.41
C LYS A 23 -0.80 -3.50 5.50
N GLN A 24 -1.89 -3.24 6.20
CA GLN A 24 -2.36 -4.12 7.27
C GLN A 24 -2.72 -5.51 6.72
N LEU A 25 -3.40 -5.56 5.59
CA LEU A 25 -3.78 -6.83 4.99
C LEU A 25 -2.56 -7.65 4.61
N ARG A 26 -1.54 -7.02 4.07
CA ARG A 26 -0.32 -7.73 3.68
C ARG A 26 0.44 -8.24 4.89
N TYR A 27 0.49 -7.46 5.97
CA TYR A 27 1.11 -7.91 7.21
C TYR A 27 0.37 -9.10 7.80
N ARG A 28 -0.96 -9.09 7.72
CA ARG A 28 -1.77 -10.21 8.21
C ARG A 28 -1.54 -11.47 7.39
N ILE A 29 -1.41 -11.34 6.08
CA ILE A 29 -1.10 -12.48 5.22
C ILE A 29 0.23 -13.09 5.62
N ALA A 30 1.25 -12.27 5.83
CA ALA A 30 2.56 -12.75 6.24
C ALA A 30 2.47 -13.48 7.58
N ALA A 31 1.79 -12.89 8.56
CA ALA A 31 1.64 -13.51 9.87
C ALA A 31 0.87 -14.83 9.79
N TYR A 32 -0.17 -14.86 8.98
CA TYR A 32 -0.98 -16.07 8.82
C TYR A 32 -0.13 -17.23 8.31
N TYR A 33 0.66 -17.01 7.27
CA TYR A 33 1.46 -18.09 6.72
C TYR A 33 2.67 -18.42 7.58
N GLU A 34 3.19 -17.44 8.32
CA GLU A 34 4.26 -17.71 9.27
C GLU A 34 3.79 -18.66 10.36
N ASP A 35 2.54 -18.55 10.77
CA ASP A 35 1.96 -19.44 11.77
C ASP A 35 1.92 -20.89 11.27
N TYR A 36 1.90 -21.09 9.97
CA TYR A 36 1.96 -22.43 9.38
C TYR A 36 3.39 -22.85 9.01
N GLY A 37 4.36 -22.08 9.44
CA GLY A 37 5.77 -22.46 9.24
C GLY A 37 6.35 -22.07 7.91
N LEU A 38 5.65 -21.26 7.10
CA LEU A 38 6.21 -20.80 5.83
C LEU A 38 7.14 -19.62 6.03
N ASP A 39 8.19 -19.57 5.21
CA ASP A 39 9.13 -18.46 5.24
C ASP A 39 8.54 -17.29 4.45
N MET A 40 8.20 -16.23 5.16
CA MET A 40 7.60 -15.04 4.59
C MET A 40 8.58 -13.87 4.54
N ALA A 41 9.88 -14.16 4.57
CA ALA A 41 10.90 -13.11 4.55
C ALA A 41 10.78 -12.19 3.34
N PHE A 42 10.35 -12.74 2.19
CA PHE A 42 10.16 -11.93 0.98
C PHE A 42 9.12 -10.83 1.18
N MET A 43 8.06 -11.09 1.97
CA MET A 43 7.06 -10.08 2.27
C MET A 43 7.59 -9.08 3.30
N ARG A 44 8.35 -9.56 4.27
CA ARG A 44 8.93 -8.68 5.27
C ARG A 44 9.91 -7.68 4.67
N LYS A 45 10.57 -8.07 3.59
CA LYS A 45 11.49 -7.16 2.88
C LYS A 45 10.76 -5.98 2.25
N MET A 46 9.45 -6.11 2.02
CA MET A 46 8.66 -5.01 1.44
C MET A 46 8.16 -4.03 2.48
N GLU A 47 8.33 -4.33 3.78
CA GLU A 47 7.83 -3.43 4.82
C GLU A 47 8.38 -2.00 4.71
N PRO A 48 9.70 -1.78 4.52
CA PRO A 48 10.19 -0.41 4.39
C PRO A 48 9.56 0.33 3.22
N GLU A 49 9.34 -0.35 2.10
CA GLU A 49 8.72 0.27 0.94
C GLU A 49 7.26 0.62 1.21
N MET A 50 6.52 -0.27 1.85
CA MET A 50 5.15 0.00 2.25
C MET A 50 5.06 1.18 3.22
N GLU A 51 5.97 1.24 4.18
CA GLU A 51 5.98 2.34 5.14
C GLU A 51 6.31 3.66 4.46
N ARG A 52 7.22 3.65 3.49
CA ARG A 52 7.55 4.85 2.73
C ARG A 52 6.34 5.36 1.96
N ILE A 53 5.64 4.45 1.27
CA ILE A 53 4.45 4.81 0.50
C ILE A 53 3.37 5.36 1.44
N TYR A 54 3.17 4.72 2.57
CA TYR A 54 2.20 5.17 3.55
C TYR A 54 2.56 6.57 4.08
N ALA A 55 3.83 6.79 4.39
CA ALA A 55 4.29 8.08 4.90
C ALA A 55 4.07 9.19 3.86
N LEU A 56 4.29 8.90 2.58
CA LEU A 56 4.02 9.86 1.53
C LEU A 56 2.53 10.20 1.44
N SER A 57 1.67 9.19 1.53
CA SER A 57 0.23 9.42 1.49
C SER A 57 -0.22 10.25 2.69
N GLU A 58 0.35 10.00 3.86
CA GLU A 58 0.06 10.78 5.05
C GLU A 58 0.52 12.23 4.88
N TYR A 59 1.69 12.43 4.30
CA TYR A 59 2.20 13.77 4.02
C TYR A 59 1.22 14.54 3.14
N TYR A 60 0.73 13.92 2.05
CA TYR A 60 -0.22 14.57 1.17
C TYR A 60 -1.55 14.85 1.85
N HIS A 61 -1.98 13.93 2.72
CA HIS A 61 -3.19 14.15 3.49
C HIS A 61 -3.05 15.38 4.40
N LEU A 62 -1.93 15.50 5.09
CA LEU A 62 -1.69 16.63 5.99
C LEU A 62 -1.56 17.94 5.22
N LYS A 63 -0.99 17.91 4.04
CA LYS A 63 -0.89 19.09 3.18
C LYS A 63 -2.20 19.42 2.48
N ARG A 64 -3.17 18.52 2.57
CA ARG A 64 -4.47 18.66 1.92
C ARG A 64 -4.36 18.80 0.42
N THR A 65 -3.36 18.13 -0.17
CA THR A 65 -3.16 18.15 -1.61
C THR A 65 -2.44 16.89 -2.05
N VAL A 66 -2.89 16.36 -3.17
CA VAL A 66 -2.21 15.24 -3.81
C VAL A 66 -2.03 15.64 -5.26
N PRO A 67 -0.80 15.99 -5.68
CA PRO A 67 -0.56 16.28 -7.10
C PRO A 67 -0.96 15.07 -7.93
N PRO A 68 -1.66 15.26 -9.06
CA PRO A 68 -2.14 14.13 -9.86
C PRO A 68 -1.03 13.16 -10.25
N SER A 69 0.14 13.67 -10.61
CA SER A 69 1.26 12.81 -10.98
C SER A 69 1.70 11.93 -9.81
N GLN A 70 1.70 12.48 -8.60
CA GLN A 70 2.10 11.71 -7.41
C GLN A 70 1.05 10.69 -7.04
N PHE A 71 -0.23 11.02 -7.21
CA PHE A 71 -1.31 10.08 -6.95
C PHE A 71 -1.14 8.84 -7.84
N TYR A 72 -0.97 9.04 -9.13
CA TYR A 72 -0.79 7.92 -10.05
C TYR A 72 0.50 7.15 -9.80
N THR A 73 1.56 7.87 -9.45
CA THR A 73 2.83 7.23 -9.14
C THR A 73 2.70 6.29 -7.95
N LEU A 74 2.03 6.74 -6.89
CA LEU A 74 1.82 5.91 -5.70
C LEU A 74 0.98 4.68 -6.02
N LEU A 75 -0.08 4.86 -6.81
CA LEU A 75 -0.91 3.72 -7.20
C LEU A 75 -0.11 2.71 -8.02
N GLN A 76 0.72 3.17 -8.93
CA GLN A 76 1.56 2.29 -9.74
C GLN A 76 2.59 1.56 -8.89
N GLU A 77 3.19 2.25 -7.93
CA GLU A 77 4.15 1.61 -7.03
C GLU A 77 3.50 0.50 -6.22
N ILE A 78 2.30 0.76 -5.69
CA ILE A 78 1.56 -0.24 -4.93
C ILE A 78 1.24 -1.44 -5.83
N ALA A 79 0.77 -1.17 -7.05
CA ALA A 79 0.42 -2.25 -7.97
C ALA A 79 1.64 -3.12 -8.31
N ARG A 80 2.77 -2.50 -8.60
CA ARG A 80 3.99 -3.26 -8.91
C ARG A 80 4.46 -4.07 -7.71
N MET A 81 4.45 -3.47 -6.54
CA MET A 81 4.85 -4.17 -5.33
C MET A 81 3.94 -5.34 -5.05
N ASP A 82 2.62 -5.13 -5.18
CA ASP A 82 1.65 -6.18 -4.93
C ASP A 82 1.78 -7.32 -5.93
N ASN A 83 1.99 -7.00 -7.21
CA ASN A 83 2.17 -8.02 -8.23
C ASN A 83 3.38 -8.90 -7.91
N ARG A 84 4.49 -8.31 -7.45
CA ARG A 84 5.66 -9.08 -7.05
C ARG A 84 5.36 -9.96 -5.86
N LEU A 85 4.69 -9.39 -4.85
CA LEU A 85 4.37 -10.14 -3.64
C LEU A 85 3.45 -11.31 -3.93
N MET A 86 2.40 -11.09 -4.72
CA MET A 86 1.44 -12.13 -5.01
C MET A 86 2.02 -13.21 -5.92
N ALA A 87 2.88 -12.84 -6.86
CA ALA A 87 3.56 -13.81 -7.71
C ALA A 87 4.47 -14.71 -6.87
N GLU A 88 5.23 -14.12 -5.95
CA GLU A 88 6.12 -14.89 -5.08
C GLU A 88 5.32 -15.78 -4.15
N LEU A 89 4.22 -15.25 -3.61
CA LEU A 89 3.36 -16.04 -2.73
C LEU A 89 2.79 -17.25 -3.46
N ARG A 90 2.28 -17.05 -4.67
CA ARG A 90 1.75 -18.15 -5.46
C ARG A 90 2.83 -19.20 -5.74
N SER A 91 4.02 -18.75 -6.05
CA SER A 91 5.15 -19.65 -6.31
C SER A 91 5.44 -20.52 -5.10
N ARG A 92 5.42 -19.94 -3.91
CA ARG A 92 5.73 -20.66 -2.68
C ARG A 92 4.60 -21.57 -2.23
N LEU A 93 3.35 -21.23 -2.53
CA LEU A 93 2.19 -22.03 -2.14
C LEU A 93 1.85 -23.09 -3.18
N GLY A 94 1.95 -22.75 -4.44
CA GLY A 94 1.52 -23.63 -5.52
C GLY A 94 2.57 -24.55 -6.06
N GLY A 95 3.79 -24.37 -5.61
CA GLY A 95 4.89 -25.17 -6.09
C GLY A 95 5.35 -24.77 -7.47
#